data_86da5a48faeb941ee86433a16793c9b5
#
_entry.id   86da5a48faeb941ee86433a16793c9b5
#
_cell.length_a   1.000
_cell.length_b   1.000
_cell.length_c   1.000
_cell.angle_alpha   90.00
_cell.angle_beta   90.00
_cell.angle_gamma   90.00
#
_symmetry.space_group_name_H-M   'P 1'
#
loop_
_entity.id
_entity.type
_entity.pdbx_description
1 polymer ?
#
loop_
_entity_poly.entity_id
_entity_poly.type
_entity_poly.pdbx_seq_one_letter_code
_entity_poly.pdbx_strand_id
1 'polypeptide(L)'
;MRGKSIALITAALGLMGLSGLALAQKTSIEAIEEYREMLQDGNPADLFEAKGEDLWKKKRGPKNASLEGCDLGLGPGVVKGAFVELPRWFADTGKVQDLESRLLTCMSALQGIDPKVIIDGQWGKGERANTTALATWIAAQSKGMAFHLPQGHAQERTMYEVGKRLFYQRGGAHDFSCASCHGEAGKRIRLQDLPDLRKAPGDGIGFAAWPAYRVSNGQMWSMQHRLNDCYRQQRF
;
A
#
# COMPACT_ATOMS: atom_id res chain seq x y z
N MET A 1 -9.69 -95.00 -22.01
CA MET A 1 -10.66 -94.15 -21.28
C MET A 1 -10.11 -92.75 -21.26
N ARG A 2 -10.91 -91.78 -21.62
CA ARG A 2 -10.54 -90.44 -22.13
C ARG A 2 -10.06 -89.53 -21.03
N GLY A 3 -8.81 -88.99 -21.14
CA GLY A 3 -8.33 -87.89 -20.34
C GLY A 3 -8.59 -86.56 -21.08
N LYS A 4 -9.25 -85.63 -20.40
CA LYS A 4 -9.52 -84.27 -20.95
C LYS A 4 -8.38 -83.33 -20.52
N SER A 5 -7.68 -82.81 -21.52
CA SER A 5 -6.70 -81.75 -21.31
C SER A 5 -7.42 -80.44 -21.07
N ILE A 6 -7.16 -79.76 -19.98
CA ILE A 6 -7.61 -78.42 -19.67
C ILE A 6 -6.50 -77.43 -20.08
N ALA A 7 -6.76 -76.64 -21.06
CA ALA A 7 -5.86 -75.57 -21.49
C ALA A 7 -6.05 -74.36 -20.58
N LEU A 8 -4.96 -73.98 -19.90
CA LEU A 8 -4.91 -72.71 -19.14
C LEU A 8 -4.66 -71.55 -20.14
N ILE A 9 -5.63 -70.68 -20.24
CA ILE A 9 -5.47 -69.37 -20.94
C ILE A 9 -5.01 -68.39 -19.92
N THR A 10 -3.71 -68.03 -19.99
CA THR A 10 -3.15 -66.90 -19.22
C THR A 10 -3.52 -65.61 -19.92
N ALA A 11 -4.45 -64.85 -19.38
CA ALA A 11 -4.78 -63.53 -19.80
C ALA A 11 -3.73 -62.57 -19.22
N ALA A 12 -2.86 -62.05 -20.06
CA ALA A 12 -1.93 -60.95 -19.71
C ALA A 12 -2.74 -59.65 -19.72
N LEU A 13 -3.15 -59.15 -18.54
CA LEU A 13 -3.65 -57.80 -18.38
C LEU A 13 -2.47 -56.81 -18.49
N GLY A 14 -2.36 -56.12 -19.61
CA GLY A 14 -1.48 -54.97 -19.77
C GLY A 14 -1.92 -53.83 -18.85
N LEU A 15 -1.15 -53.53 -17.83
CA LEU A 15 -1.25 -52.28 -17.09
C LEU A 15 -0.83 -51.14 -18.03
N MET A 16 -1.76 -50.49 -18.69
CA MET A 16 -1.50 -49.17 -19.26
C MET A 16 -1.37 -48.19 -18.08
N GLY A 17 -0.14 -47.82 -17.78
CA GLY A 17 0.18 -46.75 -16.87
C GLY A 17 -0.37 -45.44 -17.45
N LEU A 18 -1.49 -44.95 -16.88
CA LEU A 18 -1.91 -43.58 -17.04
C LEU A 18 -0.86 -42.74 -16.27
N SER A 19 0.17 -42.27 -17.01
CA SER A 19 1.01 -41.17 -16.54
C SER A 19 0.12 -39.93 -16.53
N GLY A 20 -0.62 -39.73 -15.46
CA GLY A 20 -1.32 -38.49 -15.18
C GLY A 20 -0.27 -37.39 -15.07
N LEU A 21 -0.20 -36.53 -16.08
CA LEU A 21 0.48 -35.23 -15.95
C LEU A 21 -0.19 -34.52 -14.78
N ALA A 22 0.39 -34.61 -13.58
CA ALA A 22 0.07 -33.78 -12.46
C ALA A 22 0.45 -32.36 -12.87
N LEU A 23 -0.53 -31.60 -13.39
CA LEU A 23 -0.40 -30.15 -13.52
C LEU A 23 -0.12 -29.64 -12.12
N ALA A 24 1.12 -29.22 -11.87
CA ALA A 24 1.49 -28.60 -10.61
C ALA A 24 0.55 -27.41 -10.39
N GLN A 25 -0.32 -27.53 -9.40
CA GLN A 25 -1.23 -26.48 -9.05
C GLN A 25 -0.39 -25.34 -8.48
N LYS A 26 -0.41 -24.17 -9.15
CA LYS A 26 0.31 -22.97 -8.67
C LYS A 26 -0.10 -22.69 -7.24
N THR A 27 0.87 -22.34 -6.41
CA THR A 27 0.59 -21.88 -5.05
C THR A 27 -0.18 -20.56 -5.12
N SER A 28 -0.94 -20.25 -4.08
CA SER A 28 -1.66 -18.97 -4.01
C SER A 28 -0.73 -17.76 -4.10
N ILE A 29 0.52 -17.93 -3.68
CA ILE A 29 1.56 -16.89 -3.76
C ILE A 29 1.97 -16.68 -5.22
N GLU A 30 2.31 -17.75 -5.93
CA GLU A 30 2.67 -17.69 -7.36
C GLU A 30 1.54 -17.09 -8.23
N ALA A 31 0.30 -17.47 -7.95
CA ALA A 31 -0.85 -16.89 -8.64
C ALA A 31 -1.05 -15.39 -8.37
N ILE A 32 -0.74 -14.93 -7.14
CA ILE A 32 -0.78 -13.51 -6.79
C ILE A 32 0.36 -12.75 -7.48
N GLU A 33 1.55 -13.32 -7.54
CA GLU A 33 2.70 -12.71 -8.21
C GLU A 33 2.48 -12.60 -9.71
N GLU A 34 2.02 -13.65 -10.37
CA GLU A 34 1.64 -13.63 -11.79
C GLU A 34 0.56 -12.58 -12.07
N TYR A 35 -0.45 -12.47 -11.20
CA TYR A 35 -1.46 -11.44 -11.33
C TYR A 35 -0.90 -10.03 -11.17
N ARG A 36 0.08 -9.83 -10.28
CA ARG A 36 0.79 -8.56 -10.14
C ARG A 36 1.60 -8.21 -11.39
N GLU A 37 2.25 -9.20 -12.00
CA GLU A 37 2.98 -9.01 -13.25
C GLU A 37 2.03 -8.62 -14.39
N MET A 38 0.89 -9.29 -14.52
CA MET A 38 -0.15 -8.92 -15.52
C MET A 38 -0.69 -7.51 -15.32
N LEU A 39 -0.74 -7.01 -14.07
CA LEU A 39 -1.16 -5.64 -13.78
C LEU A 39 -0.11 -4.58 -14.13
N GLN A 40 1.12 -4.95 -14.49
CA GLN A 40 2.12 -3.98 -14.94
C GLN A 40 1.80 -3.41 -16.32
N ASP A 41 1.16 -4.21 -17.18
CA ASP A 41 0.59 -3.76 -18.45
C ASP A 41 -0.89 -3.38 -18.24
N GLY A 42 -1.17 -2.07 -18.08
CA GLY A 42 -2.52 -1.55 -17.82
C GLY A 42 -2.88 -1.54 -16.33
N ASN A 43 -1.95 -1.14 -15.49
CA ASN A 43 -2.16 -1.03 -14.05
C ASN A 43 -3.31 -0.06 -13.74
N PRO A 44 -4.38 -0.49 -13.03
CA PRO A 44 -5.47 0.42 -12.65
C PRO A 44 -5.01 1.64 -11.84
N ALA A 45 -3.82 1.61 -11.21
CA ALA A 45 -3.24 2.75 -10.53
C ALA A 45 -2.99 3.94 -11.48
N ASP A 46 -2.71 3.69 -12.77
CA ASP A 46 -2.45 4.73 -13.76
C ASP A 46 -3.64 5.69 -13.93
N LEU A 47 -4.87 5.18 -13.77
CA LEU A 47 -6.08 6.01 -13.78
C LEU A 47 -6.13 6.96 -12.57
N PHE A 48 -5.64 6.52 -11.43
CA PHE A 48 -5.56 7.36 -10.23
C PHE A 48 -4.41 8.35 -10.32
N GLU A 49 -3.30 8.00 -10.95
CA GLU A 49 -2.19 8.92 -11.25
C GLU A 49 -2.66 10.02 -12.19
N ALA A 50 -3.29 9.69 -13.31
CA ALA A 50 -3.84 10.67 -14.25
C ALA A 50 -4.87 11.59 -13.59
N LYS A 51 -5.76 11.03 -12.76
CA LYS A 51 -6.71 11.80 -11.97
C LYS A 51 -6.00 12.74 -10.98
N GLY A 52 -4.94 12.27 -10.32
CA GLY A 52 -4.16 13.06 -9.37
C GLY A 52 -3.48 14.24 -10.04
N GLU A 53 -2.92 14.04 -11.22
CA GLU A 53 -2.31 15.10 -12.04
C GLU A 53 -3.34 16.17 -12.45
N ASP A 54 -4.52 15.75 -12.95
CA ASP A 54 -5.61 16.68 -13.26
C ASP A 54 -6.01 17.51 -12.04
N LEU A 55 -6.21 16.86 -10.90
CA LEU A 55 -6.58 17.52 -9.65
C LEU A 55 -5.53 18.50 -9.13
N TRP A 56 -4.25 18.26 -9.38
CA TRP A 56 -3.16 19.16 -9.00
C TRP A 56 -3.20 20.45 -9.79
N LYS A 57 -3.42 20.37 -11.11
CA LYS A 57 -3.45 21.49 -12.04
C LYS A 57 -4.79 22.22 -12.05
N LYS A 58 -5.87 21.55 -11.74
CA LYS A 58 -7.24 22.06 -11.84
C LYS A 58 -7.55 23.07 -10.74
N LYS A 59 -8.09 24.22 -11.14
CA LYS A 59 -8.65 25.19 -10.20
C LYS A 59 -9.91 24.65 -9.55
N ARG A 60 -9.94 24.60 -8.23
CA ARG A 60 -10.99 23.99 -7.43
C ARG A 60 -11.24 24.75 -6.13
N GLY A 61 -12.31 24.34 -5.45
CA GLY A 61 -12.68 24.86 -4.15
C GLY A 61 -13.20 26.31 -4.18
N PRO A 62 -13.61 26.83 -3.02
CA PRO A 62 -14.15 28.19 -2.91
C PRO A 62 -13.22 29.29 -3.42
N LYS A 63 -11.91 29.09 -3.33
CA LYS A 63 -10.88 30.04 -3.79
C LYS A 63 -10.56 29.91 -5.28
N ASN A 64 -11.16 28.93 -5.98
CA ASN A 64 -10.92 28.67 -7.41
C ASN A 64 -9.42 28.65 -7.78
N ALA A 65 -8.61 27.90 -7.02
CA ALA A 65 -7.16 27.82 -7.19
C ALA A 65 -6.69 26.38 -7.45
N SER A 66 -5.56 26.25 -8.15
CA SER A 66 -4.85 24.98 -8.33
C SER A 66 -3.97 24.67 -7.11
N LEU A 67 -3.38 23.47 -7.09
CA LEU A 67 -2.40 23.08 -6.08
C LEU A 67 -0.94 23.34 -6.52
N GLU A 68 -0.73 23.93 -7.70
CA GLU A 68 0.61 24.19 -8.25
C GLU A 68 1.47 25.12 -7.37
N GLY A 69 0.87 25.86 -6.45
CA GLY A 69 1.58 26.63 -5.43
C GLY A 69 1.85 25.88 -4.12
N CYS A 70 1.44 24.62 -4.00
CA CYS A 70 1.66 23.83 -2.78
C CYS A 70 3.14 23.50 -2.60
N ASP A 71 3.68 23.83 -1.42
CA ASP A 71 5.02 23.42 -1.02
C ASP A 71 4.95 22.07 -0.30
N LEU A 72 5.50 21.04 -0.93
CA LEU A 72 5.64 19.70 -0.38
C LEU A 72 6.95 19.49 0.40
N GLY A 73 7.67 20.58 0.68
CA GLY A 73 8.92 20.58 1.43
C GLY A 73 10.18 20.75 0.58
N LEU A 74 10.04 20.85 -0.73
CA LEU A 74 11.12 21.12 -1.68
C LEU A 74 10.96 22.49 -2.38
N GLY A 75 10.00 23.29 -1.93
CA GLY A 75 9.58 24.55 -2.50
C GLY A 75 8.24 24.48 -3.22
N PRO A 76 7.57 25.63 -3.42
CA PRO A 76 6.25 25.68 -4.04
C PRO A 76 6.23 25.02 -5.42
N GLY A 77 5.27 24.11 -5.63
CA GLY A 77 5.06 23.42 -6.90
C GLY A 77 6.05 22.31 -7.24
N VAL A 78 7.08 22.09 -6.45
CA VAL A 78 8.06 21.01 -6.67
C VAL A 78 7.46 19.68 -6.19
N VAL A 79 7.15 18.82 -7.15
CA VAL A 79 6.52 17.50 -6.90
C VAL A 79 7.53 16.36 -6.98
N LYS A 80 8.43 16.42 -7.99
CA LYS A 80 9.41 15.36 -8.22
C LYS A 80 10.34 15.20 -7.01
N GLY A 81 10.39 13.99 -6.46
CA GLY A 81 11.21 13.66 -5.29
C GLY A 81 10.59 14.05 -3.95
N ALA A 82 9.46 14.76 -3.92
CA ALA A 82 8.88 15.23 -2.66
C ALA A 82 8.40 14.09 -1.77
N PHE A 83 7.84 13.02 -2.34
CA PHE A 83 7.31 11.90 -1.56
C PHE A 83 8.38 11.20 -0.70
N VAL A 84 9.59 11.04 -1.24
CA VAL A 84 10.69 10.36 -0.53
C VAL A 84 11.35 11.19 0.56
N GLU A 85 11.00 12.48 0.66
CA GLU A 85 11.43 13.40 1.71
C GLU A 85 10.36 13.62 2.81
N LEU A 86 9.24 12.91 2.74
CA LEU A 86 8.13 13.00 3.68
C LEU A 86 8.01 11.72 4.54
N PRO A 87 7.66 11.86 5.85
CA PRO A 87 7.25 13.08 6.55
C PRO A 87 8.42 14.00 6.95
N ARG A 88 8.13 15.31 7.05
CA ARG A 88 9.10 16.31 7.49
C ARG A 88 8.44 17.45 8.26
N TRP A 89 9.25 18.29 8.90
CA TRP A 89 8.80 19.51 9.57
C TRP A 89 8.41 20.59 8.57
N PHE A 90 7.29 21.27 8.84
CA PHE A 90 6.82 22.44 8.10
C PHE A 90 6.65 23.62 9.03
N ALA A 91 7.41 24.68 8.79
CA ALA A 91 7.42 25.88 9.63
C ALA A 91 6.10 26.65 9.58
N ASP A 92 5.42 26.65 8.43
CA ASP A 92 4.14 27.33 8.22
C ASP A 92 3.00 26.76 9.06
N THR A 93 3.07 25.49 9.43
CA THR A 93 2.06 24.83 10.27
C THR A 93 2.57 24.52 11.68
N GLY A 94 3.89 24.58 11.92
CA GLY A 94 4.51 24.15 13.15
C GLY A 94 4.33 22.64 13.42
N LYS A 95 4.27 21.82 12.36
CA LYS A 95 3.97 20.38 12.46
C LYS A 95 4.88 19.54 11.56
N VAL A 96 5.14 18.32 11.99
CA VAL A 96 5.63 17.27 11.09
C VAL A 96 4.43 16.73 10.33
N GLN A 97 4.53 16.73 9.01
CA GLN A 97 3.44 16.29 8.13
C GLN A 97 3.94 15.25 7.14
N ASP A 98 3.16 14.21 6.95
CA ASP A 98 3.28 13.29 5.82
C ASP A 98 2.60 13.89 4.58
N LEU A 99 2.64 13.17 3.45
CA LEU A 99 2.07 13.68 2.20
C LEU A 99 0.57 14.01 2.33
N GLU A 100 -0.22 13.13 2.95
CA GLU A 100 -1.67 13.34 3.04
C GLU A 100 -2.00 14.52 3.95
N SER A 101 -1.35 14.64 5.10
CA SER A 101 -1.51 15.79 6.01
C SER A 101 -1.09 17.10 5.34
N ARG A 102 -0.02 17.08 4.55
CA ARG A 102 0.44 18.25 3.81
C ARG A 102 -0.53 18.64 2.70
N LEU A 103 -1.10 17.66 1.99
CA LEU A 103 -2.16 17.91 1.00
C LEU A 103 -3.39 18.58 1.62
N LEU A 104 -3.83 18.12 2.81
CA LEU A 104 -4.94 18.77 3.52
C LEU A 104 -4.63 20.25 3.80
N THR A 105 -3.42 20.54 4.23
CA THR A 105 -2.97 21.93 4.46
C THR A 105 -3.04 22.76 3.18
N CYS A 106 -2.49 22.24 2.07
CA CYS A 106 -2.51 22.93 0.79
C CYS A 106 -3.93 23.10 0.23
N MET A 107 -4.76 22.06 0.28
CA MET A 107 -6.15 22.13 -0.17
C MET A 107 -6.95 23.17 0.61
N SER A 108 -6.72 23.27 1.92
CA SER A 108 -7.35 24.28 2.76
C SER A 108 -6.80 25.69 2.47
N ALA A 109 -5.49 25.85 2.44
CA ALA A 109 -4.86 27.16 2.28
C ALA A 109 -5.08 27.76 0.88
N LEU A 110 -4.86 26.95 -0.17
CA LEU A 110 -4.90 27.40 -1.57
C LEU A 110 -6.33 27.35 -2.14
N GLN A 111 -7.06 26.25 -1.91
CA GLN A 111 -8.36 26.02 -2.52
C GLN A 111 -9.54 26.42 -1.62
N GLY A 112 -9.31 26.60 -0.32
CA GLY A 112 -10.37 26.91 0.66
C GLY A 112 -11.26 25.71 0.98
N ILE A 113 -10.81 24.50 0.73
CA ILE A 113 -11.54 23.27 1.06
C ILE A 113 -11.43 23.04 2.56
N ASP A 114 -12.58 22.86 3.23
CA ASP A 114 -12.59 22.54 4.66
C ASP A 114 -11.94 21.16 4.91
N PRO A 115 -10.87 21.07 5.71
CA PRO A 115 -10.24 19.81 6.05
C PRO A 115 -11.20 18.77 6.63
N LYS A 116 -12.26 19.17 7.30
CA LYS A 116 -13.27 18.25 7.85
C LYS A 116 -14.00 17.46 6.77
N VAL A 117 -14.23 18.05 5.59
CA VAL A 117 -14.84 17.34 4.46
C VAL A 117 -13.98 16.13 4.03
N ILE A 118 -12.66 16.24 4.20
CA ILE A 118 -11.72 15.16 3.89
C ILE A 118 -11.62 14.19 5.07
N ILE A 119 -11.41 14.71 6.28
CA ILE A 119 -11.19 13.90 7.50
C ILE A 119 -12.40 13.04 7.84
N ASP A 120 -13.59 13.62 7.80
CA ASP A 120 -14.84 12.94 8.13
C ASP A 120 -15.43 12.19 6.94
N GLY A 121 -14.85 12.39 5.74
CA GLY A 121 -15.25 11.74 4.50
C GLY A 121 -15.03 10.23 4.52
N GLN A 122 -15.88 9.52 3.80
CA GLN A 122 -15.71 8.07 3.60
C GLN A 122 -14.49 7.78 2.72
N TRP A 123 -13.68 6.78 3.12
CA TRP A 123 -12.59 6.30 2.31
C TRP A 123 -13.05 5.90 0.90
N GLY A 124 -12.29 6.29 -0.11
CA GLY A 124 -12.60 6.01 -1.52
C GLY A 124 -13.71 6.87 -2.13
N LYS A 125 -14.25 7.88 -1.42
CA LYS A 125 -15.30 8.77 -1.93
C LYS A 125 -14.96 10.25 -1.75
N GLY A 126 -15.57 11.09 -2.58
CA GLY A 126 -15.51 12.54 -2.48
C GLY A 126 -14.09 13.12 -2.42
N GLU A 127 -13.89 14.14 -1.60
CA GLU A 127 -12.57 14.79 -1.46
C GLU A 127 -11.52 13.87 -0.85
N ARG A 128 -11.90 12.89 -0.06
CA ARG A 128 -10.95 11.89 0.47
C ARG A 128 -10.37 11.01 -0.63
N ALA A 129 -11.19 10.60 -1.61
CA ALA A 129 -10.71 9.89 -2.80
C ALA A 129 -9.84 10.79 -3.69
N ASN A 130 -10.14 12.08 -3.77
CA ASN A 130 -9.33 13.05 -4.49
C ASN A 130 -7.96 13.23 -3.83
N THR A 131 -7.90 13.30 -2.50
CA THR A 131 -6.62 13.35 -1.75
C THR A 131 -5.79 12.10 -2.00
N THR A 132 -6.42 10.92 -2.03
CA THR A 132 -5.71 9.66 -2.35
C THR A 132 -5.17 9.67 -3.78
N ALA A 133 -5.93 10.16 -4.76
CA ALA A 133 -5.46 10.26 -6.15
C ALA A 133 -4.28 11.25 -6.28
N LEU A 134 -4.35 12.40 -5.63
CA LEU A 134 -3.24 13.36 -5.53
C LEU A 134 -1.99 12.70 -4.93
N ALA A 135 -2.14 12.00 -3.81
CA ALA A 135 -1.04 11.30 -3.16
C ALA A 135 -0.44 10.21 -4.07
N THR A 136 -1.26 9.51 -4.84
CA THR A 136 -0.82 8.50 -5.81
C THR A 136 0.06 9.11 -6.89
N TRP A 137 -0.41 10.19 -7.52
CA TRP A 137 0.35 10.87 -8.56
C TRP A 137 1.67 11.45 -8.02
N ILE A 138 1.64 12.12 -6.86
CA ILE A 138 2.85 12.70 -6.25
C ILE A 138 3.87 11.60 -5.89
N ALA A 139 3.42 10.48 -5.35
CA ALA A 139 4.30 9.35 -5.04
C ALA A 139 4.94 8.76 -6.32
N ALA A 140 4.17 8.66 -7.41
CA ALA A 140 4.66 8.20 -8.71
C ALA A 140 5.79 9.11 -9.27
N GLN A 141 5.77 10.42 -8.97
CA GLN A 141 6.85 11.34 -9.37
C GLN A 141 8.18 11.10 -8.62
N SER A 142 8.15 10.23 -7.61
CA SER A 142 9.34 9.79 -6.86
C SER A 142 9.71 8.33 -7.13
N LYS A 143 9.09 7.68 -8.12
CA LYS A 143 9.32 6.26 -8.45
C LYS A 143 10.80 5.99 -8.71
N GLY A 144 11.35 4.95 -8.08
CA GLY A 144 12.75 4.56 -8.20
C GLY A 144 13.73 5.37 -7.35
N MET A 145 13.27 6.39 -6.62
CA MET A 145 14.10 7.16 -5.71
C MET A 145 14.16 6.49 -4.33
N ALA A 146 15.32 6.56 -3.68
CA ALA A 146 15.47 6.12 -2.30
C ALA A 146 14.82 7.10 -1.33
N PHE A 147 14.23 6.59 -0.26
CA PHE A 147 13.73 7.44 0.83
C PHE A 147 14.88 8.14 1.55
N HIS A 148 14.70 9.43 1.76
CA HIS A 148 15.62 10.28 2.51
C HIS A 148 14.82 11.13 3.50
N LEU A 149 14.41 10.51 4.61
CA LEU A 149 13.59 11.17 5.62
C LEU A 149 14.44 12.12 6.46
N PRO A 150 14.11 13.42 6.51
CA PRO A 150 14.89 14.36 7.30
C PRO A 150 14.75 14.08 8.80
N GLN A 151 15.86 14.24 9.53
CA GLN A 151 15.95 14.12 10.98
C GLN A 151 16.65 15.34 11.60
N GLY A 152 16.75 16.41 10.83
CA GLY A 152 17.43 17.63 11.25
C GLY A 152 16.66 18.40 12.33
N HIS A 153 15.35 18.48 12.21
CA HIS A 153 14.51 19.20 13.16
C HIS A 153 14.17 18.35 14.40
N ALA A 154 14.12 18.98 15.59
CA ALA A 154 13.83 18.28 16.83
C ALA A 154 12.47 17.57 16.82
N GLN A 155 11.46 18.18 16.20
CA GLN A 155 10.11 17.60 16.07
C GLN A 155 10.07 16.36 15.16
N GLU A 156 10.92 16.28 14.15
CA GLU A 156 11.05 15.08 13.30
C GLU A 156 11.56 13.89 14.13
N ARG A 157 12.60 14.11 14.91
CA ARG A 157 13.13 13.09 15.85
C ARG A 157 12.11 12.69 16.90
N THR A 158 11.41 13.67 17.48
CA THR A 158 10.34 13.40 18.46
C THR A 158 9.24 12.55 17.83
N MET A 159 8.79 12.89 16.62
CA MET A 159 7.74 12.16 15.93
C MET A 159 8.18 10.73 15.55
N TYR A 160 9.45 10.56 15.16
CA TYR A 160 10.03 9.23 14.95
C TYR A 160 9.96 8.37 16.24
N GLU A 161 10.36 8.91 17.38
CA GLU A 161 10.32 8.19 18.67
C GLU A 161 8.87 7.89 19.11
N VAL A 162 7.91 8.78 18.80
CA VAL A 162 6.47 8.51 19.02
C VAL A 162 6.04 7.32 18.16
N GLY A 163 6.35 7.35 16.87
CA GLY A 163 6.03 6.25 15.95
C GLY A 163 6.64 4.92 16.37
N LYS A 164 7.92 4.95 16.80
CA LYS A 164 8.62 3.78 17.30
C LYS A 164 7.92 3.18 18.54
N ARG A 165 7.52 4.02 19.50
CA ARG A 165 6.77 3.55 20.67
C ARG A 165 5.42 2.93 20.26
N LEU A 166 4.66 3.61 19.39
CA LEU A 166 3.38 3.13 18.91
C LEU A 166 3.50 1.79 18.18
N PHE A 167 4.60 1.56 17.44
CA PHE A 167 4.84 0.29 16.75
C PHE A 167 4.86 -0.92 17.69
N TYR A 168 5.38 -0.73 18.92
CA TYR A 168 5.47 -1.78 19.95
C TYR A 168 4.34 -1.72 20.98
N GLN A 169 3.57 -0.64 21.02
CA GLN A 169 2.50 -0.49 22.00
C GLN A 169 1.38 -1.51 21.73
N ARG A 170 1.11 -2.35 22.72
CA ARG A 170 0.02 -3.32 22.69
C ARG A 170 -1.27 -2.66 23.15
N GLY A 171 -2.39 -3.07 22.57
CA GLY A 171 -3.69 -2.52 22.91
C GLY A 171 -4.84 -3.25 22.21
N GLY A 172 -6.05 -2.75 22.46
CA GLY A 172 -7.26 -3.30 21.91
C GLY A 172 -7.67 -4.63 22.51
N ALA A 173 -8.80 -5.18 22.05
CA ALA A 173 -9.39 -6.41 22.58
C ALA A 173 -8.50 -7.66 22.40
N HIS A 174 -7.59 -7.63 21.44
CA HIS A 174 -6.66 -8.72 21.14
C HIS A 174 -5.26 -8.52 21.71
N ASP A 175 -5.03 -7.42 22.40
CA ASP A 175 -3.72 -7.05 22.94
C ASP A 175 -2.58 -7.16 21.90
N PHE A 176 -2.83 -6.66 20.70
CA PHE A 176 -1.85 -6.64 19.62
C PHE A 176 -1.11 -5.29 19.54
N SER A 177 0.03 -5.33 18.87
CA SER A 177 0.78 -4.15 18.41
C SER A 177 1.07 -4.31 16.91
N CYS A 178 1.58 -3.26 16.27
CA CYS A 178 2.11 -3.40 14.91
C CYS A 178 3.22 -4.47 14.85
N ALA A 179 4.08 -4.51 15.87
CA ALA A 179 5.15 -5.49 16.01
C ALA A 179 4.64 -6.93 16.16
N SER A 180 3.43 -7.16 16.67
CA SER A 180 2.85 -8.51 16.75
C SER A 180 2.74 -9.19 15.37
N CYS A 181 2.52 -8.38 14.33
CA CYS A 181 2.42 -8.83 12.94
C CYS A 181 3.68 -8.51 12.12
N HIS A 182 4.33 -7.37 12.36
CA HIS A 182 5.42 -6.84 11.55
C HIS A 182 6.78 -6.84 12.26
N GLY A 183 6.89 -7.53 13.39
CA GLY A 183 8.11 -7.59 14.19
C GLY A 183 8.91 -8.88 14.04
N GLU A 184 8.60 -9.72 13.06
CA GLU A 184 9.26 -11.00 12.84
C GLU A 184 9.02 -11.49 11.42
N ALA A 185 10.03 -12.09 10.79
CA ALA A 185 9.90 -12.71 9.49
C ALA A 185 8.99 -13.95 9.53
N GLY A 186 8.31 -14.25 8.42
CA GLY A 186 7.47 -15.44 8.30
C GLY A 186 6.06 -15.30 8.88
N LYS A 187 5.70 -14.14 9.40
CA LYS A 187 4.31 -13.87 9.81
C LYS A 187 3.44 -13.74 8.56
N ARG A 188 2.22 -14.23 8.66
CA ARG A 188 1.25 -14.20 7.56
C ARG A 188 -0.11 -13.78 8.08
N ILE A 189 -0.84 -13.07 7.23
CA ILE A 189 -2.26 -12.80 7.44
C ILE A 189 -3.02 -13.23 6.17
N ARG A 190 -3.98 -14.14 6.33
CA ARG A 190 -4.66 -14.79 5.20
C ARG A 190 -3.63 -15.45 4.27
N LEU A 191 -3.56 -15.05 3.00
CA LEU A 191 -2.63 -15.59 1.99
C LEU A 191 -1.40 -14.71 1.75
N GLN A 192 -1.20 -13.67 2.56
CA GLN A 192 -0.13 -12.69 2.36
C GLN A 192 0.92 -12.79 3.46
N ASP A 193 2.17 -12.84 3.06
CA ASP A 193 3.30 -12.67 3.97
C ASP A 193 3.36 -11.21 4.42
N LEU A 194 3.73 -11.02 5.68
CA LEU A 194 3.86 -9.71 6.28
C LEU A 194 5.36 -9.35 6.33
N PRO A 195 5.74 -8.14 5.89
CA PRO A 195 7.13 -7.70 5.98
C PRO A 195 7.55 -7.55 7.45
N ASP A 196 8.77 -7.97 7.78
CA ASP A 196 9.42 -7.64 9.05
C ASP A 196 9.98 -6.21 8.94
N LEU A 197 9.30 -5.25 9.56
CA LEU A 197 9.64 -3.84 9.51
C LEU A 197 10.76 -3.42 10.47
N ARG A 198 11.36 -4.38 11.24
CA ARG A 198 12.48 -4.09 12.13
C ARG A 198 13.83 -4.22 11.43
N LYS A 199 13.91 -4.93 10.32
CA LYS A 199 15.16 -5.13 9.57
C LYS A 199 15.59 -3.82 8.90
N ALA A 200 16.87 -3.49 9.01
CA ALA A 200 17.49 -2.38 8.30
C ALA A 200 18.33 -2.93 7.13
N PRO A 201 18.22 -2.39 5.93
CA PRO A 201 17.35 -1.28 5.49
C PRO A 201 15.87 -1.63 5.37
N GLY A 202 15.27 -2.29 6.32
CA GLY A 202 13.92 -2.82 6.33
C GLY A 202 13.55 -3.47 5.01
N ASP A 203 12.63 -4.34 4.93
CA ASP A 203 12.14 -4.79 3.61
C ASP A 203 11.48 -3.64 2.84
N GLY A 204 11.78 -2.36 3.15
CA GLY A 204 11.38 -1.11 2.50
C GLY A 204 9.97 -1.09 1.89
N ILE A 205 9.55 -2.29 1.55
CA ILE A 205 8.29 -2.67 0.95
C ILE A 205 7.10 -2.24 1.81
N GLY A 206 7.25 -2.20 3.15
CA GLY A 206 6.17 -1.82 4.03
C GLY A 206 5.60 -0.44 3.71
N PHE A 207 6.42 0.61 3.78
CA PHE A 207 5.99 1.98 3.48
C PHE A 207 6.08 2.30 1.99
N ALA A 208 7.16 1.90 1.32
CA ALA A 208 7.42 2.19 -0.07
C ALA A 208 6.38 1.61 -1.06
N ALA A 209 5.62 0.60 -0.62
CA ALA A 209 4.54 0.02 -1.42
C ALA A 209 3.23 0.85 -1.40
N TRP A 210 3.18 1.95 -0.66
CA TRP A 210 1.98 2.78 -0.56
C TRP A 210 2.24 4.19 -1.12
N PRO A 211 1.23 4.80 -1.80
CA PRO A 211 -0.11 4.31 -2.13
C PRO A 211 -0.12 3.06 -3.02
N ALA A 212 -1.09 2.17 -2.80
CA ALA A 212 -1.20 0.92 -3.56
C ALA A 212 -2.63 0.65 -4.02
N TYR A 213 -2.77 0.09 -5.23
CA TYR A 213 -4.07 -0.39 -5.70
C TYR A 213 -4.45 -1.69 -5.00
N ARG A 214 -5.58 -1.67 -4.32
CA ARG A 214 -6.13 -2.84 -3.61
C ARG A 214 -7.14 -3.54 -4.48
N VAL A 215 -6.70 -4.60 -5.15
CA VAL A 215 -7.53 -5.42 -6.06
C VAL A 215 -8.84 -5.86 -5.41
N SER A 216 -8.78 -6.32 -4.16
CA SER A 216 -9.95 -6.80 -3.42
C SER A 216 -11.05 -5.74 -3.21
N ASN A 217 -10.71 -4.47 -3.35
CA ASN A 217 -11.63 -3.34 -3.15
C ASN A 217 -11.82 -2.50 -4.42
N GLY A 218 -11.01 -2.73 -5.46
CA GLY A 218 -11.03 -1.90 -6.66
C GLY A 218 -10.63 -0.44 -6.42
N GLN A 219 -9.77 -0.16 -5.43
CA GLN A 219 -9.47 1.20 -4.98
C GLN A 219 -7.99 1.41 -4.70
N MET A 220 -7.50 2.62 -4.95
CA MET A 220 -6.24 3.08 -4.39
C MET A 220 -6.37 3.32 -2.89
N TRP A 221 -5.39 2.85 -2.14
CA TRP A 221 -5.27 3.10 -0.71
C TRP A 221 -3.95 3.82 -0.42
N SER A 222 -4.03 4.84 0.40
CA SER A 222 -2.87 5.50 0.97
C SER A 222 -2.32 4.73 2.19
N MET A 223 -1.15 5.12 2.68
CA MET A 223 -0.61 4.57 3.93
C MET A 223 -1.53 4.89 5.13
N GLN A 224 -2.09 6.10 5.22
CA GLN A 224 -3.04 6.43 6.31
C GLN A 224 -4.29 5.54 6.25
N HIS A 225 -4.82 5.27 5.05
CA HIS A 225 -5.95 4.34 4.89
C HIS A 225 -5.54 2.92 5.37
N ARG A 226 -4.35 2.47 4.98
CA ARG A 226 -3.85 1.16 5.42
C ARG A 226 -3.67 1.05 6.92
N LEU A 227 -3.11 2.05 7.56
CA LEU A 227 -2.96 2.10 9.01
C LEU A 227 -4.31 2.11 9.71
N ASN A 228 -5.25 2.94 9.25
CA ASN A 228 -6.62 2.97 9.78
C ASN A 228 -7.30 1.59 9.67
N ASP A 229 -7.15 0.91 8.54
CA ASP A 229 -7.72 -0.43 8.34
C ASP A 229 -7.11 -1.46 9.30
N CYS A 230 -5.79 -1.43 9.53
CA CYS A 230 -5.13 -2.27 10.52
C CYS A 230 -5.66 -2.02 11.93
N TYR A 231 -5.73 -0.77 12.35
CA TYR A 231 -6.27 -0.38 13.66
C TYR A 231 -7.69 -0.89 13.86
N ARG A 232 -8.55 -0.65 12.87
CA ARG A 232 -9.95 -1.07 12.92
C ARG A 232 -10.09 -2.61 12.97
N GLN A 233 -9.30 -3.33 12.19
CA GLN A 233 -9.36 -4.80 12.15
C GLN A 233 -8.81 -5.44 13.42
N GLN A 234 -7.78 -4.89 13.99
CA GLN A 234 -7.18 -5.37 15.23
C GLN A 234 -7.92 -4.88 16.48
N ARG A 235 -8.88 -3.98 16.32
CA ARG A 235 -9.70 -3.44 17.41
C ARG A 235 -8.86 -2.81 18.53
N PHE A 236 -7.87 -1.99 18.09
CA PHE A 236 -7.08 -1.15 19.00
C PHE A 236 -7.96 -0.16 19.75
#